data_29d339bdd886a6829f999a539993376b
#
_entry.id   29d339bdd886a6829f999a539993376b
#
_cell.length_a   1.000
_cell.length_b   1.000
_cell.length_c   1.000
_cell.angle_alpha   90.00
_cell.angle_beta   90.00
_cell.angle_gamma   90.00
#
_symmetry.space_group_name_H-M   'P 1'
#
loop_
_entity.id
_entity.type
_entity.pdbx_description
1 polymer ?
#
loop_
_entity_poly.entity_id
_entity_poly.type
_entity_poly.pdbx_seq_one_letter_code
_entity_poly.pdbx_strand_id
1 'polypeptide(L)'
;LFDALHEMMDPDLIPKLLASGTVEVAPLAYMRGRTLNSSFIILDEAQNTTPEQMKMFLTRLGFGSKMIITGDITQVDLPGGTSGLRLVGGILEDLEDIHFEYLTAKDVVRHSLVSEIVEAYARHEAGKGQKRVR
;
A
#
# COMPACT_ATOMS: atom_id res chain seq x y z
N LEU A 1 3.92 -7.23 -6.28
CA LEU A 1 5.23 -7.53 -5.68
C LEU A 1 6.02 -8.55 -6.49
N PHE A 2 5.47 -9.71 -6.84
CA PHE A 2 6.20 -10.73 -7.62
C PHE A 2 6.66 -10.23 -8.98
N ASP A 3 5.83 -9.50 -9.71
CA ASP A 3 6.19 -8.93 -11.01
C ASP A 3 7.39 -8.00 -10.87
N ALA A 4 7.40 -7.13 -9.86
CA ALA A 4 8.52 -6.24 -9.57
C ALA A 4 9.81 -7.03 -9.23
N LEU A 5 9.71 -8.11 -8.48
CA LEU A 5 10.87 -8.96 -8.20
C LEU A 5 11.43 -9.59 -9.48
N HIS A 6 10.55 -10.06 -10.39
CA HIS A 6 10.97 -10.64 -11.67
C HIS A 6 11.61 -9.62 -12.61
N GLU A 7 11.23 -8.35 -12.53
CA GLU A 7 11.86 -7.28 -13.31
C GLU A 7 13.20 -6.82 -12.74
N MET A 8 13.40 -6.95 -11.43
CA MET A 8 14.56 -6.40 -10.72
C MET A 8 15.69 -7.39 -10.50
N MET A 9 15.44 -8.70 -10.60
CA MET A 9 16.44 -9.73 -10.31
C MET A 9 16.26 -10.96 -11.21
N ASP A 10 17.30 -11.80 -11.23
CA ASP A 10 17.28 -13.06 -11.97
C ASP A 10 16.10 -13.93 -11.51
N PRO A 11 15.22 -14.37 -12.43
CA PRO A 11 14.07 -15.21 -12.10
C PRO A 11 14.44 -16.52 -11.36
N ASP A 12 15.61 -17.09 -11.63
CA ASP A 12 16.08 -18.32 -10.97
C ASP A 12 16.49 -18.11 -9.50
N LEU A 13 16.71 -16.86 -9.10
CA LEU A 13 17.07 -16.50 -7.74
C LEU A 13 15.83 -16.40 -6.84
N ILE A 14 14.70 -15.95 -7.38
CA ILE A 14 13.47 -15.69 -6.59
C ILE A 14 12.98 -16.94 -5.84
N PRO A 15 12.86 -18.13 -6.44
CA PRO A 15 12.46 -19.34 -5.72
C PRO A 15 13.40 -19.70 -4.57
N LYS A 16 14.71 -19.46 -4.74
CA LYS A 16 15.72 -19.73 -3.70
C LYS A 16 15.57 -18.78 -2.51
N LEU A 17 15.30 -17.49 -2.77
CA LEU A 17 15.09 -16.50 -1.72
C LEU A 17 13.80 -16.76 -0.93
N LEU A 18 12.74 -17.22 -1.61
CA LEU A 18 11.50 -17.64 -0.96
C LEU A 18 11.69 -18.92 -0.14
N ALA A 19 12.36 -19.93 -0.69
CA ALA A 19 12.61 -21.19 -0.01
C ALA A 19 13.53 -21.05 1.22
N SER A 20 14.49 -20.12 1.18
CA SER A 20 15.38 -19.81 2.30
C SER A 20 14.71 -18.92 3.37
N GLY A 21 13.53 -18.35 3.10
CA GLY A 21 12.89 -17.36 3.97
C GLY A 21 13.56 -15.99 3.96
N THR A 22 14.50 -15.73 3.03
CA THR A 22 15.10 -14.40 2.85
C THR A 22 14.06 -13.40 2.33
N VAL A 23 13.18 -13.84 1.46
CA VAL A 23 11.96 -13.11 1.04
C VAL A 23 10.74 -13.87 1.54
N GLU A 24 9.87 -13.19 2.25
CA GLU A 24 8.58 -13.71 2.69
C GLU A 24 7.46 -12.83 2.13
N VAL A 25 6.46 -13.45 1.53
CA VAL A 25 5.22 -12.79 1.12
C VAL A 25 4.08 -13.42 1.91
N ALA A 26 3.42 -12.62 2.72
CA ALA A 26 2.39 -13.12 3.62
C ALA A 26 1.20 -12.14 3.72
N PRO A 27 -0.02 -12.65 3.88
CA PRO A 27 -1.18 -11.82 4.20
C PRO A 27 -0.99 -11.08 5.52
N LEU A 28 -1.54 -9.87 5.61
CA LEU A 28 -1.47 -9.02 6.80
C LEU A 28 -1.93 -9.74 8.09
N ALA A 29 -2.94 -10.59 7.98
CA ALA A 29 -3.49 -11.33 9.12
C ALA A 29 -2.45 -12.22 9.83
N TYR A 30 -1.44 -12.73 9.09
CA TYR A 30 -0.38 -13.57 9.67
C TYR A 30 0.71 -12.79 10.42
N MET A 31 0.64 -11.46 10.42
CA MET A 31 1.59 -10.61 11.14
C MET A 31 1.27 -10.49 12.63
N ARG A 32 0.06 -10.84 13.04
CA ARG A 32 -0.36 -10.75 14.45
C ARG A 32 0.53 -11.59 15.37
N GLY A 33 1.00 -10.97 16.45
CA GLY A 33 1.85 -11.64 17.44
C GLY A 33 3.33 -11.79 17.05
N ARG A 34 3.71 -11.34 15.86
CA ARG A 34 5.11 -11.36 15.39
C ARG A 34 5.83 -10.07 15.77
N THR A 35 7.15 -10.16 15.86
CA THR A 35 8.06 -9.01 15.87
C THR A 35 9.05 -9.20 14.73
N LEU A 36 9.11 -8.25 13.82
CA LEU A 36 9.93 -8.33 12.61
C LEU A 36 11.23 -7.58 12.84
N ASN A 37 12.25 -8.30 13.26
CA ASN A 37 13.59 -7.75 13.51
C ASN A 37 14.46 -7.85 12.25
N SER A 38 15.40 -6.92 12.09
CA SER A 38 16.42 -6.92 11.03
C SER A 38 15.82 -7.17 9.64
N SER A 39 14.69 -6.56 9.37
CA SER A 39 13.88 -6.81 8.18
C SER A 39 13.59 -5.52 7.42
N PHE A 40 13.49 -5.64 6.09
CA PHE A 40 12.91 -4.61 5.23
C PHE A 40 11.47 -5.02 4.92
N ILE A 41 10.51 -4.23 5.36
CA ILE A 41 9.09 -4.59 5.38
C ILE A 41 8.32 -3.67 4.45
N ILE A 42 7.51 -4.23 3.55
CA ILE A 42 6.65 -3.46 2.65
C ILE A 42 5.19 -3.89 2.89
N LEU A 43 4.33 -2.94 3.22
CA LEU A 43 2.88 -3.10 3.18
C LEU A 43 2.34 -2.36 1.97
N ASP A 44 1.84 -3.11 1.01
CA ASP A 44 1.24 -2.58 -0.22
C ASP A 44 -0.29 -2.54 -0.12
N GLU A 45 -0.93 -1.66 -0.90
CA GLU A 45 -2.40 -1.47 -0.90
C GLU A 45 -2.99 -1.17 0.49
N ALA A 46 -2.25 -0.41 1.29
CA ALA A 46 -2.57 -0.16 2.70
C ALA A 46 -3.86 0.64 2.92
N GLN A 47 -4.40 1.30 1.88
CA GLN A 47 -5.71 1.97 1.96
C GLN A 47 -6.85 1.01 2.30
N ASN A 48 -6.68 -0.29 2.01
CA ASN A 48 -7.67 -1.34 2.27
C ASN A 48 -7.55 -1.95 3.68
N THR A 49 -6.70 -1.39 4.55
CA THR A 49 -6.62 -1.79 5.95
C THR A 49 -7.61 -1.01 6.81
N THR A 50 -8.17 -1.66 7.84
CA THR A 50 -8.87 -0.96 8.91
C THR A 50 -7.88 -0.25 9.83
N PRO A 51 -8.32 0.72 10.66
CA PRO A 51 -7.46 1.35 11.67
C PRO A 51 -6.79 0.35 12.61
N GLU A 52 -7.52 -0.68 13.03
CA GLU A 52 -7.01 -1.74 13.91
C GLU A 52 -5.95 -2.60 13.23
N GLN A 53 -6.16 -2.94 11.94
CA GLN A 53 -5.19 -3.68 11.15
C GLN A 53 -3.92 -2.87 10.93
N MET A 54 -4.03 -1.57 10.62
CA MET A 54 -2.89 -0.68 10.47
C MET A 54 -2.10 -0.57 11.77
N LYS A 55 -2.75 -0.33 12.90
CA LYS A 55 -2.11 -0.30 14.22
C LYS A 55 -1.43 -1.63 14.54
N MET A 56 -2.12 -2.73 14.31
CA MET A 56 -1.58 -4.07 14.53
C MET A 56 -0.30 -4.29 13.72
N PHE A 57 -0.28 -3.88 12.45
CA PHE A 57 0.87 -4.05 11.57
C PHE A 57 2.04 -3.13 11.97
N LEU A 58 1.81 -1.85 12.19
CA LEU A 58 2.85 -0.90 12.60
C LEU A 58 3.58 -1.33 13.86
N THR A 59 2.87 -1.94 14.80
CA THR A 59 3.44 -2.45 16.04
C THR A 59 4.23 -3.75 15.88
N ARG A 60 4.40 -4.26 14.65
CA ARG A 60 5.30 -5.40 14.34
C ARG A 60 6.74 -4.98 14.10
N LEU A 61 6.98 -3.69 13.93
CA LEU A 61 8.32 -3.15 13.72
C LEU A 61 9.26 -3.55 14.88
N GLY A 62 10.29 -4.28 14.54
CA GLY A 62 11.32 -4.73 15.48
C GLY A 62 12.62 -3.95 15.30
N PHE A 63 13.61 -4.31 16.12
CA PHE A 63 14.92 -3.67 16.08
C PHE A 63 15.65 -3.91 14.76
N GLY A 64 16.31 -2.86 14.25
CA GLY A 64 17.08 -2.91 13.02
C GLY A 64 16.24 -3.09 11.75
N SER A 65 14.93 -2.85 11.83
CA SER A 65 14.02 -2.97 10.70
C SER A 65 13.64 -1.62 10.13
N LYS A 66 13.29 -1.63 8.84
CA LYS A 66 12.69 -0.50 8.12
C LYS A 66 11.36 -0.92 7.53
N MET A 67 10.36 -0.07 7.64
CA MET A 67 9.01 -0.31 7.14
C MET A 67 8.64 0.74 6.11
N ILE A 68 8.12 0.30 4.95
CA ILE A 68 7.54 1.15 3.91
C ILE A 68 6.08 0.74 3.76
N ILE A 69 5.20 1.74 3.74
CA ILE A 69 3.76 1.55 3.57
C ILE A 69 3.33 2.34 2.35
N THR A 70 2.72 1.67 1.40
CA THR A 70 2.23 2.28 0.16
C THR A 70 0.73 2.09 0.03
N GLY A 71 0.07 3.03 -0.62
CA GLY A 71 -1.35 2.95 -0.91
C GLY A 71 -1.91 4.24 -1.50
N ASP A 72 -3.11 4.15 -2.00
CA ASP A 72 -3.82 5.27 -2.59
C ASP A 72 -5.08 5.59 -1.78
N ILE A 73 -5.07 6.70 -1.04
CA ILE A 73 -6.19 7.12 -0.18
C ILE A 73 -7.46 7.49 -0.95
N THR A 74 -7.39 7.59 -2.29
CA THR A 74 -8.54 7.83 -3.16
C THR A 74 -9.26 6.53 -3.57
N GLN A 75 -8.57 5.38 -3.46
CA GLN A 75 -9.06 4.04 -3.84
C GLN A 75 -9.36 3.20 -2.60
N VAL A 76 -10.42 3.53 -1.86
CA VAL A 76 -10.80 2.79 -0.65
C VAL A 76 -11.96 1.87 -0.94
N ASP A 77 -11.70 0.55 -0.95
CA ASP A 77 -12.69 -0.51 -1.17
C ASP A 77 -13.23 -1.13 0.14
N LEU A 78 -13.18 -0.37 1.24
CA LEU A 78 -13.71 -0.83 2.54
C LEU A 78 -15.21 -0.54 2.63
N PRO A 79 -16.06 -1.54 2.73
CA PRO A 79 -17.50 -1.35 2.88
C PRO A 79 -17.82 -0.61 4.20
N GLY A 80 -18.21 0.66 4.09
CA GLY A 80 -18.64 1.47 5.24
C GLY A 80 -17.59 1.81 6.28
N GLY A 81 -16.30 1.53 6.00
CA GLY A 81 -15.20 1.71 6.94
C GLY A 81 -14.28 2.89 6.64
N THR A 82 -13.59 3.36 7.67
CA THR A 82 -12.51 4.34 7.54
C THR A 82 -11.20 3.61 7.24
N SER A 83 -10.47 4.05 6.21
CA SER A 83 -9.15 3.50 5.89
C SER A 83 -8.13 3.78 6.99
N GLY A 84 -7.41 2.74 7.41
CA GLY A 84 -6.31 2.85 8.37
C GLY A 84 -5.19 3.75 7.86
N LEU A 85 -4.88 3.68 6.56
CA LEU A 85 -3.88 4.54 5.93
C LEU A 85 -4.27 6.02 6.00
N ARG A 86 -5.55 6.34 5.79
CA ARG A 86 -6.04 7.73 5.85
C ARG A 86 -5.91 8.33 7.25
N LEU A 87 -6.13 7.53 8.29
CA LEU A 87 -6.02 7.98 9.68
C LEU A 87 -4.58 8.11 10.16
N VAL A 88 -3.69 7.26 9.67
CA VAL A 88 -2.32 7.16 10.17
C VAL A 88 -1.54 8.47 10.00
N GLY A 89 -1.80 9.22 8.93
CA GLY A 89 -1.17 10.51 8.68
C GLY A 89 -1.38 11.47 9.85
N GLY A 90 -2.64 11.70 10.26
CA GLY A 90 -2.96 12.58 11.37
C GLY A 90 -2.59 12.06 12.75
N ILE A 91 -2.33 10.75 12.90
CA ILE A 91 -1.98 10.16 14.20
C ILE A 91 -0.46 10.19 14.44
N LEU A 92 0.34 10.03 13.38
CA LEU A 92 1.78 9.76 13.48
C LEU A 92 2.67 10.88 12.89
N GLU A 93 2.09 11.98 12.41
CA GLU A 93 2.84 13.05 11.73
C GLU A 93 3.90 13.74 12.62
N ASP A 94 3.70 13.72 13.95
CA ASP A 94 4.62 14.33 14.91
C ASP A 94 5.78 13.42 15.33
N LEU A 95 5.87 12.19 14.81
CA LEU A 95 6.93 11.26 15.17
C LEU A 95 8.15 11.46 14.25
N GLU A 96 9.32 11.80 14.83
CA GLU A 96 10.55 12.14 14.10
C GLU A 96 11.04 11.04 13.13
N ASP A 97 10.80 9.77 13.47
CA ASP A 97 11.27 8.63 12.67
C ASP A 97 10.24 8.16 11.63
N ILE A 98 9.15 8.90 11.44
CA ILE A 98 8.12 8.61 10.45
C ILE A 98 8.04 9.74 9.44
N HIS A 99 8.19 9.39 8.16
CA HIS A 99 8.12 10.31 7.06
C HIS A 99 6.93 10.00 6.17
N PHE A 100 6.22 11.04 5.72
CA PHE A 100 5.08 10.95 4.81
C PHE A 100 5.44 11.60 3.48
N GLU A 101 5.35 10.82 2.40
CA GLU A 101 5.55 11.30 1.04
C GLU A 101 4.25 11.18 0.24
N TYR A 102 3.85 12.28 -0.38
CA TYR A 102 2.61 12.36 -1.15
C TYR A 102 2.94 12.50 -2.64
N LEU A 103 2.67 11.44 -3.38
CA LEU A 103 2.82 11.42 -4.83
C LEU A 103 1.61 12.10 -5.49
N THR A 104 1.87 12.77 -6.60
CA THR A 104 0.88 13.48 -7.39
C THR A 104 0.72 12.85 -8.78
N ALA A 105 -0.26 13.30 -9.55
CA ALA A 105 -0.43 12.84 -10.93
C ALA A 105 0.83 13.04 -11.81
N LYS A 106 1.74 13.95 -11.44
CA LYS A 106 3.00 14.18 -12.16
C LYS A 106 4.02 13.08 -11.93
N ASP A 107 3.91 12.37 -10.81
CA ASP A 107 4.83 11.30 -10.41
C ASP A 107 4.40 9.93 -11.00
N VAL A 108 3.21 9.88 -11.61
CA VAL A 108 2.66 8.64 -12.16
C VAL A 108 3.26 8.35 -13.53
N VAL A 109 4.03 7.28 -13.62
CA VAL A 109 4.53 6.73 -14.90
C VAL A 109 3.57 5.66 -15.38
N ARG A 110 2.81 5.96 -16.43
CA ARG A 110 1.84 5.04 -17.04
C ARG A 110 1.90 5.12 -18.57
N HIS A 111 1.46 4.04 -19.22
CA HIS A 111 1.21 4.07 -20.65
C HIS A 111 0.13 5.13 -20.96
N SER A 112 0.33 5.96 -22.01
CA SER A 112 -0.58 7.07 -22.35
C SER A 112 -2.05 6.64 -22.47
N LEU A 113 -2.29 5.50 -23.12
CA LEU A 113 -3.63 4.93 -23.25
C LEU A 113 -4.29 4.63 -21.89
N VAL A 114 -3.53 4.17 -20.90
CA VAL A 114 -4.08 3.92 -19.56
C VAL A 114 -4.53 5.23 -18.90
N SER A 115 -3.79 6.29 -19.07
CA SER A 115 -4.19 7.63 -18.59
C SER A 115 -5.49 8.10 -19.24
N GLU A 116 -5.62 7.93 -20.56
CA GLU A 116 -6.84 8.27 -21.31
C GLU A 116 -8.06 7.44 -20.85
N ILE A 117 -7.85 6.14 -20.57
CA ILE A 117 -8.90 5.26 -20.03
C ILE A 117 -9.37 5.77 -18.67
N VAL A 118 -8.46 6.05 -17.74
CA VAL A 118 -8.80 6.55 -16.40
C VAL A 118 -9.58 7.86 -16.48
N GLU A 119 -9.14 8.80 -17.32
CA GLU A 119 -9.86 10.05 -17.55
C GLU A 119 -11.26 9.85 -18.14
N ALA A 120 -11.41 8.88 -19.07
CA ALA A 120 -12.70 8.56 -19.65
C ALA A 120 -13.69 8.03 -18.62
N TYR A 121 -13.25 7.15 -17.72
CA TYR A 121 -14.05 6.65 -16.59
C TYR A 121 -14.42 7.78 -15.63
N ALA A 122 -13.48 8.62 -15.24
CA ALA A 122 -13.73 9.76 -14.35
C ALA A 122 -14.79 10.72 -14.92
N ARG A 123 -14.73 11.03 -16.22
CA ARG A 123 -15.75 11.82 -16.91
C ARG A 123 -17.14 11.17 -16.88
N HIS A 124 -17.18 9.84 -17.08
CA HIS A 124 -18.43 9.09 -17.06
C HIS A 124 -19.09 9.09 -15.67
N GLU A 125 -18.31 8.92 -14.61
CA GLU A 125 -18.79 8.94 -13.22
C GLU A 125 -19.30 10.32 -12.82
N ALA A 126 -18.59 11.38 -13.16
CA ALA A 126 -19.03 12.76 -12.93
C ALA A 126 -20.36 13.07 -13.63
N GLY A 127 -20.57 12.54 -14.86
CA GLY A 127 -21.83 12.69 -15.61
C GLY A 127 -23.01 11.93 -14.98
N LYS A 128 -22.78 10.84 -14.26
CA LYS A 128 -23.84 10.11 -13.54
C LYS A 128 -24.28 10.82 -12.26
N GLY A 129 -23.38 11.54 -11.59
CA GLY A 129 -23.67 12.32 -10.38
C GLY A 129 -24.68 13.46 -10.65
N GLN A 130 -24.62 14.08 -11.82
CA GLN A 130 -25.54 15.17 -12.20
C GLN A 130 -26.96 14.71 -12.57
N LYS A 131 -27.16 13.43 -12.93
CA LYS A 131 -28.50 12.89 -13.28
C LYS A 131 -29.32 12.40 -12.09
N ARG A 132 -28.75 12.35 -10.87
CA ARG A 132 -29.44 11.93 -9.63
C ARG A 132 -30.04 13.07 -8.80
N VAL A 133 -29.92 14.32 -9.25
CA VAL A 133 -30.40 15.52 -8.54
C VAL A 133 -31.49 16.21 -9.41
N ARG A 134 -32.39 15.41 -9.99
CA ARG A 134 -33.63 15.94 -10.58
C ARG A 134 -34.81 15.06 -10.21
#